data_6e0201b982d7b112af14aea433afbbd5
#
_entry.id   6e0201b982d7b112af14aea433afbbd5
#
_cell.length_a   1.000
_cell.length_b   1.000
_cell.length_c   1.000
_cell.angle_alpha   90.00
_cell.angle_beta   90.00
_cell.angle_gamma   90.00
#
_symmetry.space_group_name_H-M   'P 1'
#
loop_
_entity.id
_entity.type
_entity.pdbx_description
1 polymer ?
#
loop_
_entity_poly.entity_id
_entity_poly.type
_entity_poly.pdbx_seq_one_letter_code
_entity_poly.pdbx_strand_id
1 'polypeptide(L)'
;MKNLMILTLLILATSCKTTKDMEAKNQVTQIENKTKPSGGITERTHDPIIIKAKIAKNNAKNKASVQILSSNISENTLNLKIGYSGGCSKHKFEFIGNPMISKSLPPIRSAELIHYANGDTCREYIEQELVIDISELAYLKEGGSSIKLNFVDTTLLYTYTEE
;
A
#
# COMPACT_ATOMS: atom_id res chain seq x y z
N MET A 1 54.76 -12.07 25.23
CA MET A 1 55.20 -13.28 24.50
C MET A 1 54.21 -13.38 23.33
N LYS A 2 54.65 -12.87 22.15
CA LYS A 2 54.97 -13.60 20.90
C LYS A 2 53.80 -14.46 20.45
N ASN A 3 53.17 -14.24 19.30
CA ASN A 3 53.63 -14.23 17.89
C ASN A 3 52.50 -13.53 17.05
N LEU A 4 52.78 -12.60 16.38
CA LEU A 4 53.09 -12.18 15.02
C LEU A 4 53.06 -13.35 14.00
N MET A 5 52.03 -13.38 13.16
CA MET A 5 52.09 -14.11 11.87
C MET A 5 51.33 -13.31 10.81
N ILE A 6 52.16 -12.62 10.05
CA ILE A 6 51.83 -11.97 8.77
C ILE A 6 51.67 -13.08 7.75
N LEU A 7 50.59 -13.08 7.00
CA LEU A 7 50.51 -13.79 5.73
C LEU A 7 49.89 -12.89 4.64
N THR A 8 50.82 -12.34 3.90
CA THR A 8 50.63 -11.67 2.61
C THR A 8 50.36 -12.71 1.53
N LEU A 9 49.35 -12.57 0.71
CA LEU A 9 49.31 -13.18 -0.63
C LEU A 9 48.31 -12.41 -1.53
N LEU A 10 48.90 -11.65 -2.37
CA LEU A 10 49.02 -11.66 -3.84
C LEU A 10 47.71 -11.43 -4.63
N ILE A 11 47.78 -10.31 -5.25
CA ILE A 11 46.98 -9.75 -6.32
C ILE A 11 47.07 -10.61 -7.58
N LEU A 12 45.96 -10.90 -8.23
CA LEU A 12 45.94 -11.21 -9.65
C LEU A 12 44.83 -10.38 -10.32
N ALA A 13 45.28 -9.31 -10.94
CA ALA A 13 44.51 -8.56 -11.91
C ALA A 13 44.53 -9.32 -13.26
N THR A 14 43.37 -9.56 -13.83
CA THR A 14 43.24 -9.87 -15.25
C THR A 14 42.34 -8.84 -15.91
N SER A 15 43.00 -7.91 -16.58
CA SER A 15 42.50 -6.99 -17.54
C SER A 15 42.20 -7.73 -18.85
N CYS A 16 41.02 -7.61 -19.42
CA CYS A 16 40.80 -7.84 -20.84
C CYS A 16 40.10 -6.61 -21.44
N LYS A 17 40.90 -5.80 -22.10
CA LYS A 17 40.50 -4.87 -23.16
C LYS A 17 40.24 -5.67 -24.43
N THR A 18 39.17 -5.37 -25.16
CA THR A 18 39.13 -5.50 -26.61
C THR A 18 38.19 -4.47 -27.19
N THR A 19 38.78 -3.46 -27.71
CA THR A 19 38.24 -2.54 -28.72
C THR A 19 38.23 -3.24 -30.08
N LYS A 20 37.19 -3.07 -30.90
CA LYS A 20 37.35 -2.76 -32.33
C LYS A 20 36.04 -2.23 -32.90
N ASP A 21 36.15 -1.02 -33.37
CA ASP A 21 35.28 -0.36 -34.31
C ASP A 21 35.17 -1.16 -35.62
N MET A 22 33.96 -1.16 -36.18
CA MET A 22 33.82 -1.22 -37.66
C MET A 22 32.51 -0.51 -38.06
N GLU A 23 32.75 0.57 -38.77
CA GLU A 23 31.85 1.39 -39.53
C GLU A 23 31.33 0.64 -40.77
N ALA A 24 30.13 0.94 -41.14
CA ALA A 24 29.58 1.16 -42.50
C ALA A 24 28.51 0.18 -43.00
N LYS A 25 27.45 0.73 -43.28
CA LYS A 25 26.65 0.91 -44.51
C LYS A 25 25.18 0.64 -44.38
N ASN A 26 24.46 1.73 -44.61
CA ASN A 26 23.07 1.81 -45.08
C ASN A 26 22.59 0.62 -45.89
N GLN A 27 21.44 0.05 -45.48
CA GLN A 27 20.40 -0.32 -46.42
C GLN A 27 19.03 -0.11 -45.75
N VAL A 28 18.29 0.80 -46.32
CA VAL A 28 16.87 1.03 -46.06
C VAL A 28 16.10 -0.15 -46.59
N THR A 29 15.54 -0.93 -45.65
CA THR A 29 14.47 -1.87 -45.98
C THR A 29 13.29 -1.49 -45.09
N GLN A 30 12.31 -0.89 -45.72
CA GLN A 30 11.01 -0.63 -45.12
C GLN A 30 10.35 -1.99 -44.77
N ILE A 31 10.30 -2.31 -43.52
CA ILE A 31 9.42 -3.34 -43.02
C ILE A 31 8.23 -2.63 -42.42
N GLU A 32 7.12 -2.73 -43.10
CA GLU A 32 5.80 -2.33 -42.66
C GLU A 32 5.45 -3.11 -41.38
N ASN A 33 5.75 -2.54 -40.22
CA ASN A 33 5.28 -3.08 -38.95
C ASN A 33 3.83 -2.68 -38.78
N LYS A 34 2.98 -3.64 -39.12
CA LYS A 34 1.58 -3.68 -38.76
C LYS A 34 1.48 -3.57 -37.24
N THR A 35 1.29 -2.38 -36.75
CA THR A 35 1.06 -2.09 -35.33
C THR A 35 -0.23 -2.76 -34.91
N LYS A 36 -0.09 -3.88 -34.21
CA LYS A 36 -1.18 -4.49 -33.43
C LYS A 36 -1.64 -3.43 -32.42
N PRO A 37 -2.92 -3.08 -32.36
CA PRO A 37 -3.36 -2.14 -31.33
C PRO A 37 -3.10 -2.78 -29.97
N SER A 38 -2.17 -2.20 -29.24
CA SER A 38 -1.99 -2.41 -27.81
C SER A 38 -3.33 -2.03 -27.17
N GLY A 39 -4.06 -3.04 -26.69
CA GLY A 39 -5.26 -2.82 -25.90
C GLY A 39 -4.87 -1.98 -24.70
N GLY A 40 -5.25 -0.71 -24.72
CA GLY A 40 -5.14 0.14 -23.56
C GLY A 40 -5.91 -0.55 -22.44
N ILE A 41 -5.21 -0.90 -21.36
CA ILE A 41 -5.84 -1.26 -20.10
C ILE A 41 -6.54 0.02 -19.67
N THR A 42 -7.84 0.10 -19.92
CA THR A 42 -8.67 1.17 -19.37
C THR A 42 -8.73 0.89 -17.87
N GLU A 43 -7.88 1.57 -17.12
CA GLU A 43 -7.95 1.58 -15.67
C GLU A 43 -9.34 2.09 -15.30
N ARG A 44 -10.22 1.19 -14.87
CA ARG A 44 -11.55 1.57 -14.39
C ARG A 44 -11.34 2.25 -13.05
N THR A 45 -11.23 3.56 -13.04
CA THR A 45 -11.27 4.34 -11.81
C THR A 45 -12.67 4.26 -11.25
N HIS A 46 -12.82 3.57 -10.13
CA HIS A 46 -14.06 3.57 -9.37
C HIS A 46 -14.12 4.85 -8.52
N ASP A 47 -15.33 5.45 -8.39
CA ASP A 47 -15.50 6.57 -7.49
C ASP A 47 -15.06 6.20 -6.06
N PRO A 48 -14.43 7.13 -5.33
CA PRO A 48 -14.02 6.87 -3.96
C PRO A 48 -15.22 6.49 -3.07
N ILE A 49 -15.04 5.46 -2.25
CA ILE A 49 -16.05 5.07 -1.26
C ILE A 49 -15.79 5.84 0.02
N ILE A 50 -16.78 6.63 0.46
CA ILE A 50 -16.69 7.42 1.69
C ILE A 50 -17.31 6.62 2.82
N ILE A 51 -16.57 6.41 3.91
CA ILE A 51 -17.03 5.73 5.11
C ILE A 51 -16.60 6.49 6.37
N LYS A 52 -17.27 6.21 7.48
CA LYS A 52 -16.90 6.73 8.78
C LYS A 52 -16.36 5.59 9.65
N ALA A 53 -15.22 5.81 10.29
CA ALA A 53 -14.67 4.88 11.26
C ALA A 53 -15.55 4.83 12.53
N LYS A 54 -15.54 3.70 13.21
CA LYS A 54 -16.25 3.53 14.48
C LYS A 54 -15.39 2.78 15.50
N ILE A 55 -15.61 3.05 16.77
CA ILE A 55 -14.99 2.30 17.86
C ILE A 55 -15.92 1.15 18.22
N ALA A 56 -15.47 -0.09 18.02
CA ALA A 56 -16.20 -1.28 18.39
C ALA A 56 -15.27 -2.48 18.60
N LYS A 57 -15.73 -3.49 19.35
CA LYS A 57 -15.09 -4.80 19.30
C LYS A 57 -15.36 -5.43 17.93
N ASN A 58 -14.31 -5.89 17.29
CA ASN A 58 -14.48 -6.57 16.02
C ASN A 58 -14.99 -8.00 16.24
N ASN A 59 -16.21 -8.25 15.81
CA ASN A 59 -16.86 -9.55 15.79
C ASN A 59 -17.27 -9.96 14.36
N ALA A 60 -16.67 -9.34 13.35
CA ALA A 60 -17.04 -9.58 11.95
C ALA A 60 -16.75 -11.04 11.55
N LYS A 61 -17.78 -11.69 11.04
CA LYS A 61 -17.70 -13.02 10.43
C LYS A 61 -17.65 -12.87 8.90
N ASN A 62 -17.08 -13.86 8.20
CA ASN A 62 -17.03 -13.92 6.73
C ASN A 62 -16.33 -12.70 6.09
N LYS A 63 -15.19 -12.31 6.65
CA LYS A 63 -14.34 -11.29 6.07
C LYS A 63 -13.72 -11.81 4.76
N ALA A 64 -13.77 -11.00 3.72
CA ALA A 64 -13.05 -11.25 2.49
C ALA A 64 -11.63 -10.66 2.57
N SER A 65 -10.73 -11.18 1.75
CA SER A 65 -9.37 -10.68 1.67
C SER A 65 -9.34 -9.28 1.04
N VAL A 66 -8.47 -8.43 1.54
CA VAL A 66 -8.19 -7.10 1.01
C VAL A 66 -6.72 -6.78 1.23
N GLN A 67 -6.10 -6.19 0.23
CA GLN A 67 -4.72 -5.71 0.28
C GLN A 67 -4.71 -4.18 0.41
N ILE A 68 -3.92 -3.63 1.31
CA ILE A 68 -3.67 -2.18 1.38
C ILE A 68 -2.50 -1.86 0.45
N LEU A 69 -2.74 -1.02 -0.55
CA LEU A 69 -1.74 -0.60 -1.54
C LEU A 69 -1.04 0.68 -1.10
N SER A 70 -1.80 1.61 -0.53
CA SER A 70 -1.27 2.82 0.07
C SER A 70 -2.18 3.37 1.17
N SER A 71 -1.61 4.15 2.08
CA SER A 71 -2.32 4.79 3.18
C SER A 71 -1.73 6.16 3.48
N ASN A 72 -2.59 7.14 3.69
CA ASN A 72 -2.21 8.49 4.08
C ASN A 72 -3.28 9.14 4.95
N ILE A 73 -2.86 9.86 5.98
CA ILE A 73 -3.76 10.68 6.82
C ILE A 73 -3.58 12.14 6.44
N SER A 74 -4.70 12.82 6.20
CA SER A 74 -4.78 14.26 6.04
C SER A 74 -5.88 14.76 6.96
N GLU A 75 -5.51 15.57 7.96
CA GLU A 75 -6.45 16.03 9.00
C GLU A 75 -7.17 14.86 9.67
N ASN A 76 -8.50 14.87 9.70
CA ASN A 76 -9.33 13.80 10.27
C ASN A 76 -9.70 12.70 9.25
N THR A 77 -9.02 12.65 8.10
CA THR A 77 -9.33 11.73 7.01
C THR A 77 -8.18 10.77 6.76
N LEU A 78 -8.48 9.47 6.74
CA LEU A 78 -7.58 8.42 6.28
C LEU A 78 -7.95 8.04 4.84
N ASN A 79 -7.03 8.27 3.91
CA ASN A 79 -7.15 7.87 2.53
C ASN A 79 -6.43 6.54 2.35
N LEU A 80 -7.16 5.51 1.90
CA LEU A 80 -6.60 4.19 1.59
C LEU A 80 -6.83 3.86 0.13
N LYS A 81 -5.79 3.39 -0.54
CA LYS A 81 -5.92 2.66 -1.80
C LYS A 81 -5.84 1.18 -1.49
N ILE A 82 -6.82 0.42 -1.90
CA ILE A 82 -6.93 -1.01 -1.62
C ILE A 82 -7.07 -1.82 -2.90
N GLY A 83 -6.66 -3.10 -2.84
CA GLY A 83 -6.85 -4.08 -3.90
C GLY A 83 -7.61 -5.30 -3.37
N TYR A 84 -8.57 -5.80 -4.16
CA TYR A 84 -9.33 -7.00 -3.81
C TYR A 84 -9.86 -7.71 -5.07
N SER A 85 -10.31 -8.95 -4.90
CA SER A 85 -10.95 -9.72 -5.98
C SER A 85 -12.46 -9.60 -5.90
N GLY A 86 -13.11 -9.42 -7.06
CA GLY A 86 -14.57 -9.29 -7.14
C GLY A 86 -15.01 -8.95 -8.56
N GLY A 87 -15.98 -8.05 -8.68
CA GLY A 87 -16.42 -7.43 -9.94
C GLY A 87 -17.84 -7.75 -10.36
N CYS A 88 -18.54 -8.65 -9.68
CA CYS A 88 -19.92 -9.04 -9.99
C CYS A 88 -20.96 -8.53 -8.98
N SER A 89 -20.53 -8.15 -7.79
CA SER A 89 -21.41 -7.67 -6.72
C SER A 89 -20.82 -6.42 -6.04
N LYS A 90 -21.69 -5.68 -5.34
CA LYS A 90 -21.24 -4.54 -4.54
C LYS A 90 -20.58 -5.04 -3.25
N HIS A 91 -19.37 -4.59 -3.01
CA HIS A 91 -18.63 -4.86 -1.80
C HIS A 91 -18.93 -3.80 -0.74
N LYS A 92 -18.79 -4.18 0.54
CA LYS A 92 -18.95 -3.26 1.67
C LYS A 92 -17.66 -3.23 2.48
N PHE A 93 -17.31 -2.05 2.96
CA PHE A 93 -16.14 -1.82 3.79
C PHE A 93 -16.55 -1.16 5.11
N GLU A 94 -15.89 -1.54 6.19
CA GLU A 94 -16.00 -0.90 7.50
C GLU A 94 -14.61 -0.71 8.09
N PHE A 95 -14.35 0.43 8.72
CA PHE A 95 -13.11 0.69 9.43
C PHE A 95 -13.40 0.78 10.92
N ILE A 96 -12.80 -0.14 11.70
CA ILE A 96 -13.13 -0.31 13.13
C ILE A 96 -11.88 -0.13 13.96
N GLY A 97 -11.92 0.84 14.90
CA GLY A 97 -10.92 0.99 15.94
C GLY A 97 -11.27 0.19 17.18
N ASN A 98 -10.27 -0.45 17.79
CA ASN A 98 -10.45 -1.15 19.05
C ASN A 98 -10.77 -0.15 20.18
N PRO A 99 -11.75 -0.42 21.07
CA PRO A 99 -12.03 0.44 22.21
C PRO A 99 -10.86 0.51 23.22
N MET A 100 -10.02 -0.50 23.27
CA MET A 100 -8.83 -0.49 24.13
C MET A 100 -7.68 0.25 23.45
N ILE A 101 -6.96 1.05 24.24
CA ILE A 101 -5.80 1.84 23.83
C ILE A 101 -4.61 1.42 24.68
N SER A 102 -3.44 1.26 24.07
CA SER A 102 -2.18 1.03 24.79
C SER A 102 -1.73 2.31 25.50
N LYS A 103 -1.25 2.15 26.74
CA LYS A 103 -0.67 3.24 27.53
C LYS A 103 0.76 3.50 27.08
N SER A 104 0.92 4.19 25.96
CA SER A 104 2.22 4.63 25.40
C SER A 104 2.16 6.12 25.07
N LEU A 105 3.27 6.72 24.66
CA LEU A 105 3.36 8.12 24.24
C LEU A 105 3.89 8.19 22.81
N PRO A 106 3.08 8.59 21.82
CA PRO A 106 1.62 8.70 21.85
C PRO A 106 0.93 7.35 22.12
N PRO A 107 -0.34 7.35 22.60
CA PRO A 107 -1.12 6.13 22.74
C PRO A 107 -1.25 5.37 21.43
N ILE A 108 -1.56 4.06 21.48
CA ILE A 108 -1.75 3.25 20.28
C ILE A 108 -3.14 2.64 20.31
N ARG A 109 -3.89 2.80 19.22
CA ARG A 109 -5.16 2.12 18.95
C ARG A 109 -4.99 1.17 17.79
N SER A 110 -5.30 -0.09 17.99
CA SER A 110 -5.43 -1.04 16.88
C SER A 110 -6.71 -0.74 16.10
N ALA A 111 -6.62 -0.78 14.79
CA ALA A 111 -7.76 -0.63 13.89
C ALA A 111 -7.75 -1.74 12.84
N GLU A 112 -8.89 -1.97 12.20
CA GLU A 112 -9.05 -3.01 11.18
C GLU A 112 -9.97 -2.52 10.07
N LEU A 113 -9.56 -2.75 8.83
CA LEU A 113 -10.40 -2.62 7.65
C LEU A 113 -11.11 -3.97 7.42
N ILE A 114 -12.42 -3.97 7.47
CA ILE A 114 -13.25 -5.14 7.24
C ILE A 114 -13.85 -5.04 5.85
N HIS A 115 -13.66 -6.09 5.07
CA HIS A 115 -14.17 -6.21 3.72
C HIS A 115 -15.21 -7.34 3.66
N TYR A 116 -16.40 -7.02 3.15
CA TYR A 116 -17.47 -7.96 2.89
C TYR A 116 -17.70 -8.06 1.37
N ALA A 117 -17.41 -9.23 0.81
CA ALA A 117 -17.60 -9.50 -0.62
C ALA A 117 -19.06 -9.77 -0.98
N ASN A 118 -19.97 -9.93 -0.01
CA ASN A 118 -21.41 -10.16 -0.22
C ASN A 118 -21.73 -11.32 -1.19
N GLY A 119 -20.92 -12.38 -1.12
CA GLY A 119 -21.09 -13.56 -1.97
C GLY A 119 -20.53 -13.40 -3.39
N ASP A 120 -19.78 -12.35 -3.69
CA ASP A 120 -19.11 -12.20 -4.97
C ASP A 120 -18.07 -13.32 -5.16
N THR A 121 -18.20 -14.05 -6.27
CA THR A 121 -17.28 -15.14 -6.67
C THR A 121 -16.41 -14.79 -7.86
N CYS A 122 -16.56 -13.57 -8.40
CA CYS A 122 -15.74 -13.09 -9.50
C CYS A 122 -14.29 -12.87 -9.06
N ARG A 123 -13.38 -12.89 -10.02
CA ARG A 123 -11.93 -12.84 -9.76
C ARG A 123 -11.24 -11.67 -10.47
N GLU A 124 -12.02 -10.65 -10.86
CA GLU A 124 -11.42 -9.41 -11.36
C GLU A 124 -10.63 -8.75 -10.23
N TYR A 125 -9.41 -8.30 -10.53
CA TYR A 125 -8.66 -7.49 -9.57
C TYR A 125 -9.15 -6.05 -9.65
N ILE A 126 -9.59 -5.53 -8.53
CA ILE A 126 -10.18 -4.19 -8.41
C ILE A 126 -9.30 -3.37 -7.49
N GLU A 127 -8.94 -2.18 -7.95
CA GLU A 127 -8.34 -1.14 -7.12
C GLU A 127 -9.42 -0.12 -6.76
N GLN A 128 -9.52 0.20 -5.48
CA GLN A 128 -10.54 1.09 -4.93
C GLN A 128 -9.93 2.08 -3.96
N GLU A 129 -10.38 3.32 -4.03
CA GLU A 129 -10.06 4.34 -3.04
C GLU A 129 -11.15 4.38 -1.96
N LEU A 130 -10.71 4.39 -0.70
CA LEU A 130 -11.55 4.61 0.47
C LEU A 130 -11.14 5.93 1.12
N VAL A 131 -12.11 6.78 1.37
CA VAL A 131 -11.98 8.03 2.11
C VAL A 131 -12.69 7.83 3.45
N ILE A 132 -11.93 7.79 4.54
CA ILE A 132 -12.41 7.34 5.84
C ILE A 132 -12.30 8.48 6.85
N ASP A 133 -13.44 8.98 7.33
CA ASP A 133 -13.46 9.88 8.50
C ASP A 133 -13.03 9.09 9.73
N ILE A 134 -11.89 9.46 10.31
CA ILE A 134 -11.29 8.82 11.49
C ILE A 134 -11.40 9.66 12.77
N SER A 135 -12.20 10.72 12.77
CA SER A 135 -12.38 11.61 13.91
C SER A 135 -12.77 10.88 15.19
N GLU A 136 -13.59 9.81 15.08
CA GLU A 136 -13.98 8.95 16.20
C GLU A 136 -12.81 8.14 16.80
N LEU A 137 -11.71 7.96 16.06
CA LEU A 137 -10.55 7.19 16.52
C LEU A 137 -9.54 8.04 17.29
N ALA A 138 -9.75 9.35 17.39
CA ALA A 138 -8.89 10.25 18.15
C ALA A 138 -8.71 9.76 19.59
N TYR A 139 -7.56 10.09 20.22
CA TYR A 139 -7.36 9.86 21.65
C TYR A 139 -8.24 10.80 22.47
N LEU A 140 -8.13 12.10 22.19
CA LEU A 140 -9.01 13.16 22.68
C LEU A 140 -9.48 13.96 21.46
N LYS A 141 -10.72 14.46 21.50
CA LYS A 141 -11.25 15.35 20.46
C LYS A 141 -10.88 16.81 20.78
N GLU A 142 -9.58 17.04 20.90
CA GLU A 142 -8.96 18.33 21.18
C GLU A 142 -7.86 18.54 20.16
N GLY A 143 -7.77 19.74 19.58
CA GLY A 143 -6.78 20.06 18.56
C GLY A 143 -5.36 19.75 19.01
N GLY A 144 -4.60 19.05 18.17
CA GLY A 144 -3.23 18.61 18.47
C GLY A 144 -3.12 17.30 19.27
N SER A 145 -4.23 16.71 19.74
CA SER A 145 -4.20 15.39 20.37
C SER A 145 -3.78 14.33 19.40
N SER A 146 -2.73 13.55 19.74
CA SER A 146 -2.14 12.57 18.83
C SER A 146 -2.31 11.14 19.33
N ILE A 147 -2.52 10.21 18.40
CA ILE A 147 -2.60 8.77 18.62
C ILE A 147 -1.95 8.03 17.45
N LYS A 148 -1.32 6.89 17.71
CA LYS A 148 -0.88 5.98 16.64
C LYS A 148 -2.02 5.01 16.30
N LEU A 149 -2.37 4.95 15.03
CA LEU A 149 -3.30 3.95 14.49
C LEU A 149 -2.48 2.80 13.93
N ASN A 150 -2.67 1.61 14.50
CA ASN A 150 -1.99 0.39 14.04
C ASN A 150 -3.03 -0.51 13.36
N PHE A 151 -2.87 -0.73 12.07
CA PHE A 151 -3.74 -1.60 11.28
C PHE A 151 -2.95 -2.33 10.20
N VAL A 152 -3.21 -3.62 10.04
CA VAL A 152 -2.40 -4.53 9.22
C VAL A 152 -0.93 -4.39 9.65
N ASP A 153 0.00 -4.19 8.73
CA ASP A 153 1.44 -4.03 8.99
C ASP A 153 1.87 -2.55 9.03
N THR A 154 0.90 -1.63 9.17
CA THR A 154 1.15 -0.18 9.09
C THR A 154 0.80 0.50 10.41
N THR A 155 1.65 1.44 10.82
CA THR A 155 1.39 2.34 11.95
C THR A 155 1.45 3.78 11.47
N LEU A 156 0.35 4.50 11.58
CA LEU A 156 0.24 5.91 11.19
C LEU A 156 0.04 6.79 12.43
N LEU A 157 0.73 7.93 12.46
CA LEU A 157 0.48 8.95 13.46
C LEU A 157 -0.73 9.77 13.00
N TYR A 158 -1.76 9.82 13.83
CA TYR A 158 -2.94 10.64 13.64
C TYR A 158 -2.97 11.75 14.68
N THR A 159 -3.10 12.98 14.25
CA THR A 159 -3.29 14.17 15.10
C THR A 159 -4.65 14.76 14.78
N TYR A 160 -5.52 14.85 15.80
CA TYR A 160 -6.87 15.37 15.66
C TYR A 160 -6.83 16.86 15.31
N THR A 161 -7.65 17.25 14.36
CA THR A 161 -7.86 18.65 13.93
C THR A 161 -9.29 19.04 14.25
N GLU A 162 -9.49 20.15 14.94
CA GLU A 162 -10.82 20.73 15.15
C GLU A 162 -11.39 21.22 13.83
N GLU A 163 -12.67 20.96 13.59
CA GLU A 163 -13.42 21.43 12.44
C GLU A 163 -13.97 22.82 12.66
#